data_21c4387d64fef19f377c7a96006a9c22
#
_entry.id   21c4387d64fef19f377c7a96006a9c22
#
_cell.length_a   1.000
_cell.length_b   1.000
_cell.length_c   1.000
_cell.angle_alpha   90.00
_cell.angle_beta   90.00
_cell.angle_gamma   90.00
#
_symmetry.space_group_name_H-M   'P 1'
#
loop_
_entity.id
_entity.type
_entity.pdbx_description
1 polymer ?
#
loop_
_entity_poly.entity_id
_entity_poly.type
_entity_poly.pdbx_seq_one_letter_code
_entity_poly.pdbx_strand_id
1 'polypeptide(L)'
;MFATVISNAPLFNQKEISKAFLNYDEFHLVREIETILFPESVLTILNEENQVCEVTTEEYPSVKTLYIDSRFINKLDTKPDPRKKNLPSKNIMIEKLRTVPNLPYIWGGNVPEGIPKLLTLYPPERPLSSFDYLYWQLKGVDCSGLLYWLTNGSTPRNTSEIITTYPEVKTLKPLDLIAWKGHNLIVLPNNQVIESRQYDGIVRSDLTKRLKEIEKFEPKFFRFI
;
A
#
# COMPACT_ATOMS: atom_id res chain seq x y z
N MET A 1 -23.35 5.34 -9.92
CA MET A 1 -23.24 3.90 -10.24
C MET A 1 -22.24 3.27 -9.27
N PHE A 2 -22.40 2.00 -8.92
CA PHE A 2 -21.46 1.30 -8.02
C PHE A 2 -20.59 0.31 -8.80
N ALA A 3 -19.50 -0.15 -8.18
CA ALA A 3 -18.68 -1.23 -8.71
C ALA A 3 -17.98 -1.98 -7.58
N THR A 4 -17.52 -3.19 -7.90
CA THR A 4 -16.58 -3.94 -7.09
C THR A 4 -15.29 -4.18 -7.87
N VAL A 5 -14.17 -4.17 -7.16
CA VAL A 5 -12.86 -4.52 -7.72
C VAL A 5 -12.79 -6.03 -7.94
N ILE A 6 -12.37 -6.49 -9.13
CA ILE A 6 -12.31 -7.92 -9.49
C ILE A 6 -10.92 -8.54 -9.26
N SER A 7 -9.87 -7.72 -9.22
CA SER A 7 -8.49 -8.11 -8.91
C SER A 7 -7.77 -6.91 -8.33
N ASN A 8 -6.59 -7.08 -7.72
CA ASN A 8 -5.80 -5.94 -7.24
C ASN A 8 -5.76 -4.82 -8.28
N ALA A 9 -6.20 -3.62 -7.90
CA ALA A 9 -6.41 -2.50 -8.82
C ALA A 9 -5.81 -1.20 -8.30
N PRO A 10 -4.89 -0.56 -9.02
CA PRO A 10 -4.31 0.69 -8.59
C PRO A 10 -5.32 1.84 -8.73
N LEU A 11 -5.34 2.71 -7.73
CA LEU A 11 -5.97 4.03 -7.77
C LEU A 11 -4.92 5.09 -8.09
N PHE A 12 -5.27 5.97 -9.02
CA PHE A 12 -4.43 7.08 -9.46
C PHE A 12 -5.08 8.43 -9.09
N ASN A 13 -4.25 9.45 -8.89
CA ASN A 13 -4.71 10.83 -8.72
C ASN A 13 -4.67 11.64 -10.03
N GLN A 14 -4.46 10.97 -11.15
CA GLN A 14 -4.54 11.57 -12.50
C GLN A 14 -5.33 10.67 -13.45
N LYS A 15 -6.03 11.30 -14.40
CA LYS A 15 -6.88 10.62 -15.39
C LYS A 15 -6.08 9.85 -16.45
N GLU A 16 -4.93 10.38 -16.87
CA GLU A 16 -4.09 9.76 -17.91
C GLU A 16 -3.20 8.67 -17.29
N ILE A 17 -3.83 7.53 -16.95
CA ILE A 17 -3.17 6.41 -16.24
C ILE A 17 -1.89 5.94 -16.95
N SER A 18 -1.89 5.88 -18.30
CA SER A 18 -0.71 5.45 -19.08
C SER A 18 0.52 6.33 -18.84
N LYS A 19 0.33 7.61 -18.52
CA LYS A 19 1.42 8.55 -18.25
C LYS A 19 1.98 8.44 -16.82
N ALA A 20 1.33 7.69 -15.94
CA ALA A 20 1.82 7.49 -14.58
C ALA A 20 3.03 6.54 -14.52
N PHE A 21 3.11 5.57 -15.45
CA PHE A 21 4.16 4.57 -15.42
C PHE A 21 5.54 5.19 -15.70
N LEU A 22 6.49 4.95 -14.80
CA LEU A 22 7.86 5.48 -14.82
C LEU A 22 7.95 7.03 -14.83
N ASN A 23 6.88 7.72 -14.44
CA ASN A 23 6.92 9.17 -14.21
C ASN A 23 7.54 9.45 -12.84
N TYR A 24 8.84 9.22 -12.72
CA TYR A 24 9.56 9.37 -11.47
C TYR A 24 9.77 10.84 -11.10
N ASP A 25 9.49 11.18 -9.85
CA ASP A 25 9.89 12.44 -9.25
C ASP A 25 11.40 12.45 -8.93
N GLU A 26 11.89 13.56 -8.37
CA GLU A 26 13.28 13.73 -7.93
C GLU A 26 13.72 12.73 -6.85
N PHE A 27 12.76 12.09 -6.17
CA PHE A 27 12.99 11.04 -5.18
C PHE A 27 12.80 9.63 -5.75
N HIS A 28 12.69 9.51 -7.07
CA HIS A 28 12.47 8.27 -7.78
C HIS A 28 11.17 7.56 -7.41
N LEU A 29 10.10 8.31 -7.21
CA LEU A 29 8.77 7.83 -6.84
C LEU A 29 7.73 8.23 -7.90
N VAL A 30 6.78 7.35 -8.18
CA VAL A 30 5.61 7.64 -9.02
C VAL A 30 4.47 8.11 -8.10
N ARG A 31 4.31 9.45 -8.00
CA ARG A 31 3.37 10.08 -7.08
C ARG A 31 1.91 10.04 -7.52
N GLU A 32 1.68 9.62 -8.73
CA GLU A 32 0.34 9.47 -9.30
C GLU A 32 -0.42 8.28 -8.71
N ILE A 33 0.28 7.32 -8.10
CA ILE A 33 -0.32 6.15 -7.47
C ILE A 33 -0.68 6.47 -6.02
N GLU A 34 -1.95 6.35 -5.67
CA GLU A 34 -2.44 6.62 -4.31
C GLU A 34 -2.47 5.36 -3.45
N THR A 35 -2.98 4.27 -3.99
CA THR A 35 -3.05 2.97 -3.32
C THR A 35 -3.42 1.86 -4.32
N ILE A 36 -3.37 0.60 -3.89
CA ILE A 36 -3.92 -0.53 -4.64
C ILE A 36 -5.11 -1.09 -3.86
N LEU A 37 -6.27 -1.10 -4.46
CA LEU A 37 -7.45 -1.72 -3.89
C LEU A 37 -7.40 -3.24 -4.03
N PHE A 38 -7.87 -3.93 -3.01
CA PHE A 38 -7.98 -5.38 -3.02
C PHE A 38 -9.28 -5.83 -3.74
N PRO A 39 -9.35 -7.09 -4.20
CA PRO A 39 -10.60 -7.65 -4.73
C PRO A 39 -11.78 -7.43 -3.78
N GLU A 40 -12.97 -7.25 -4.33
CA GLU A 40 -14.23 -6.95 -3.61
C GLU A 40 -14.31 -5.56 -2.98
N SER A 41 -13.26 -4.72 -3.07
CA SER A 41 -13.36 -3.31 -2.66
C SER A 41 -14.49 -2.61 -3.41
N VAL A 42 -15.31 -1.85 -2.67
CA VAL A 42 -16.49 -1.18 -3.20
C VAL A 42 -16.16 0.24 -3.64
N LEU A 43 -16.67 0.60 -4.81
CA LEU A 43 -16.48 1.91 -5.44
C LEU A 43 -17.83 2.55 -5.76
N THR A 44 -17.88 3.87 -5.67
CA THR A 44 -18.88 4.69 -6.32
C THR A 44 -18.26 5.34 -7.55
N ILE A 45 -18.81 5.06 -8.73
CA ILE A 45 -18.39 5.67 -10.01
C ILE A 45 -19.10 7.01 -10.13
N LEU A 46 -18.34 8.09 -10.25
CA LEU A 46 -18.82 9.46 -10.45
C LEU A 46 -18.92 9.80 -11.94
N ASN A 47 -17.90 9.40 -12.70
CA ASN A 47 -17.82 9.62 -14.15
C ASN A 47 -17.01 8.50 -14.81
N GLU A 48 -17.18 8.30 -16.11
CA GLU A 48 -16.40 7.37 -16.91
C GLU A 48 -16.13 7.95 -18.28
N GLU A 49 -14.87 7.87 -18.71
CA GLU A 49 -14.45 8.27 -20.04
C GLU A 49 -13.24 7.44 -20.48
N ASN A 50 -13.28 6.89 -21.69
CA ASN A 50 -12.16 6.15 -22.30
C ASN A 50 -11.59 5.03 -21.41
N GLN A 51 -12.47 4.22 -20.79
CA GLN A 51 -12.11 3.13 -19.85
C GLN A 51 -11.50 3.61 -18.53
N VAL A 52 -11.53 4.90 -18.23
CA VAL A 52 -11.10 5.45 -16.94
C VAL A 52 -12.32 5.92 -16.18
N CYS A 53 -12.49 5.41 -14.97
CA CYS A 53 -13.55 5.82 -14.05
C CYS A 53 -13.00 6.78 -13.00
N GLU A 54 -13.67 7.91 -12.83
CA GLU A 54 -13.54 8.74 -11.64
C GLU A 54 -14.35 8.10 -10.52
N VAL A 55 -13.73 7.89 -9.36
CA VAL A 55 -14.32 7.09 -8.29
C VAL A 55 -14.10 7.66 -6.90
N THR A 56 -14.97 7.23 -5.97
CA THR A 56 -14.74 7.34 -4.53
C THR A 56 -14.84 5.96 -3.88
N THR A 57 -14.18 5.77 -2.75
CA THR A 57 -14.23 4.53 -1.96
C THR A 57 -14.04 4.83 -0.48
N GLU A 58 -14.74 4.07 0.37
CA GLU A 58 -14.57 4.14 1.82
C GLU A 58 -13.26 3.47 2.29
N GLU A 59 -12.64 2.65 1.43
CA GLU A 59 -11.37 1.98 1.78
C GLU A 59 -10.15 2.90 1.69
N TYR A 60 -10.25 3.99 0.94
CA TYR A 60 -9.23 5.02 0.82
C TYR A 60 -9.90 6.40 0.70
N PRO A 61 -10.36 7.00 1.81
CA PRO A 61 -10.89 8.35 1.81
C PRO A 61 -9.81 9.34 1.34
N SER A 62 -10.09 10.11 0.33
CA SER A 62 -9.15 11.07 -0.26
C SER A 62 -9.84 12.38 -0.59
N VAL A 63 -9.10 13.49 -0.39
CA VAL A 63 -9.53 14.82 -0.88
C VAL A 63 -9.18 15.03 -2.35
N LYS A 64 -8.31 14.17 -2.90
CA LYS A 64 -7.96 14.18 -4.33
C LYS A 64 -9.01 13.42 -5.12
N THR A 65 -9.20 13.81 -6.37
CA THR A 65 -9.95 13.01 -7.33
C THR A 65 -9.19 11.71 -7.63
N LEU A 66 -9.91 10.59 -7.58
CA LEU A 66 -9.33 9.27 -7.77
C LEU A 66 -9.83 8.66 -9.08
N TYR A 67 -8.92 7.98 -9.77
CA TYR A 67 -9.18 7.32 -11.05
C TYR A 67 -8.78 5.86 -11.01
N ILE A 68 -9.56 5.02 -11.68
CA ILE A 68 -9.31 3.59 -11.85
C ILE A 68 -9.61 3.17 -13.29
N ASP A 69 -8.85 2.22 -13.80
CA ASP A 69 -9.15 1.58 -15.08
C ASP A 69 -10.36 0.65 -14.94
N SER A 70 -11.38 0.86 -15.78
CA SER A 70 -12.64 0.12 -15.73
C SER A 70 -12.47 -1.39 -15.99
N ARG A 71 -11.34 -1.82 -16.56
CA ARG A 71 -11.00 -3.25 -16.76
C ARG A 71 -10.65 -4.00 -15.47
N PHE A 72 -10.54 -3.27 -14.33
CA PHE A 72 -10.34 -3.85 -12.99
C PHE A 72 -11.61 -3.93 -12.16
N ILE A 73 -12.75 -3.49 -12.68
CA ILE A 73 -14.00 -3.41 -11.91
C ILE A 73 -15.16 -4.14 -12.57
N ASN A 74 -16.09 -4.59 -11.75
CA ASN A 74 -17.41 -5.06 -12.16
C ASN A 74 -18.45 -4.02 -11.74
N LYS A 75 -19.19 -3.46 -12.71
CA LYS A 75 -20.20 -2.41 -12.48
C LYS A 75 -21.49 -3.03 -11.95
N LEU A 76 -22.16 -2.32 -11.04
CA LEU A 76 -23.35 -2.76 -10.34
C LEU A 76 -24.38 -1.62 -10.26
N ASP A 77 -25.66 -1.96 -10.36
CA ASP A 77 -26.75 -0.99 -10.24
C ASP A 77 -27.04 -0.63 -8.77
N THR A 78 -26.80 -1.56 -7.87
CA THR A 78 -27.00 -1.38 -6.43
C THR A 78 -25.69 -1.42 -5.68
N LYS A 79 -25.59 -0.66 -4.56
CA LYS A 79 -24.42 -0.68 -3.69
C LYS A 79 -24.28 -2.05 -3.04
N PRO A 80 -23.17 -2.76 -3.27
CA PRO A 80 -22.90 -4.02 -2.60
C PRO A 80 -22.48 -3.79 -1.13
N ASP A 81 -22.49 -4.88 -0.35
CA ASP A 81 -21.92 -4.85 0.99
C ASP A 81 -20.42 -4.52 0.95
N PRO A 82 -19.90 -3.81 1.96
CA PRO A 82 -18.48 -3.56 2.08
C PRO A 82 -17.65 -4.86 2.09
N ARG A 83 -16.44 -4.80 1.51
CA ARG A 83 -15.49 -5.92 1.54
C ARG A 83 -15.23 -6.38 2.98
N LYS A 84 -15.26 -7.68 3.21
CA LYS A 84 -14.91 -8.26 4.52
C LYS A 84 -13.40 -8.22 4.74
N LYS A 85 -12.97 -7.41 5.70
CA LYS A 85 -11.57 -7.24 6.10
C LYS A 85 -11.23 -8.24 7.21
N ASN A 86 -10.89 -9.47 6.83
CA ASN A 86 -10.52 -10.52 7.80
C ASN A 86 -9.07 -10.30 8.25
N LEU A 87 -8.89 -9.83 9.49
CA LEU A 87 -7.57 -9.68 10.10
C LEU A 87 -6.94 -11.06 10.33
N PRO A 88 -5.75 -11.34 9.77
CA PRO A 88 -5.07 -12.61 10.00
C PRO A 88 -4.63 -12.78 11.46
N SER A 89 -4.47 -14.02 11.91
CA SER A 89 -3.92 -14.29 13.25
C SER A 89 -2.48 -13.77 13.39
N LYS A 90 -2.06 -13.51 14.63
CA LYS A 90 -0.68 -13.04 14.94
C LYS A 90 0.39 -13.95 14.34
N ASN A 91 0.21 -15.25 14.44
CA ASN A 91 1.17 -16.22 13.88
C ASN A 91 1.28 -16.14 12.36
N ILE A 92 0.15 -16.02 11.67
CA ILE A 92 0.12 -15.84 10.21
C ILE A 92 0.82 -14.52 9.82
N MET A 93 0.56 -13.44 10.54
CA MET A 93 1.19 -12.15 10.27
C MET A 93 2.70 -12.18 10.49
N ILE A 94 3.17 -12.78 11.59
CA ILE A 94 4.61 -12.93 11.85
C ILE A 94 5.27 -13.77 10.75
N GLU A 95 4.65 -14.87 10.33
CA GLU A 95 5.20 -15.71 9.27
C GLU A 95 5.24 -14.99 7.92
N LYS A 96 4.20 -14.25 7.55
CA LYS A 96 4.21 -13.39 6.37
C LYS A 96 5.36 -12.39 6.40
N LEU A 97 5.59 -11.72 7.55
CA LEU A 97 6.69 -10.76 7.70
C LEU A 97 8.07 -11.42 7.66
N ARG A 98 8.20 -12.68 8.06
CA ARG A 98 9.46 -13.44 7.97
C ARG A 98 9.79 -13.86 6.55
N THR A 99 8.77 -14.19 5.77
CA THR A 99 8.90 -14.79 4.43
C THR A 99 8.77 -13.78 3.29
N VAL A 100 8.21 -12.58 3.54
CA VAL A 100 8.12 -11.56 2.49
C VAL A 100 9.52 -11.24 1.93
N PRO A 101 9.72 -11.33 0.60
CA PRO A 101 11.03 -11.08 0.00
C PRO A 101 11.43 -9.60 0.09
N ASN A 102 12.70 -9.33 -0.15
CA ASN A 102 13.18 -7.96 -0.31
C ASN A 102 12.65 -7.41 -1.64
N LEU A 103 11.70 -6.49 -1.55
CA LEU A 103 11.04 -5.85 -2.68
C LEU A 103 11.31 -4.35 -2.65
N PRO A 104 11.27 -3.66 -3.78
CA PRO A 104 11.45 -2.22 -3.82
C PRO A 104 10.34 -1.50 -3.04
N TYR A 105 10.66 -0.30 -2.60
CA TYR A 105 9.66 0.65 -2.13
C TYR A 105 8.85 1.15 -3.32
N ILE A 106 7.55 0.93 -3.32
CA ILE A 106 6.62 1.46 -4.32
C ILE A 106 5.69 2.44 -3.62
N TRP A 107 5.73 3.70 -4.01
CA TRP A 107 4.77 4.69 -3.50
C TRP A 107 3.34 4.25 -3.82
N GLY A 108 2.43 4.30 -2.86
CA GLY A 108 1.06 3.78 -3.02
C GLY A 108 0.97 2.26 -3.06
N GLY A 109 2.09 1.54 -3.08
CA GLY A 109 2.14 0.07 -3.14
C GLY A 109 1.71 -0.59 -1.83
N ASN A 110 0.91 -1.62 -1.93
CA ASN A 110 0.49 -2.48 -0.83
C ASN A 110 0.21 -3.93 -1.28
N VAL A 111 0.82 -4.34 -2.38
CA VAL A 111 0.70 -5.69 -2.94
C VAL A 111 2.09 -6.20 -3.31
N PRO A 112 2.76 -7.00 -2.45
CA PRO A 112 4.10 -7.51 -2.70
C PRO A 112 4.24 -8.27 -4.02
N GLU A 113 3.19 -8.98 -4.43
CA GLU A 113 3.18 -9.76 -5.68
C GLU A 113 3.10 -8.87 -6.92
N GLY A 114 2.65 -7.61 -6.76
CA GLY A 114 2.40 -6.67 -7.84
C GLY A 114 1.16 -7.02 -8.68
N ILE A 115 1.03 -6.35 -9.81
CA ILE A 115 -0.10 -6.47 -10.74
C ILE A 115 0.44 -6.74 -12.15
N PRO A 116 0.82 -8.00 -12.49
CA PRO A 116 1.39 -8.33 -13.81
C PRO A 116 0.51 -7.94 -14.99
N LYS A 117 -0.81 -7.90 -14.80
CA LYS A 117 -1.80 -7.46 -15.80
C LYS A 117 -1.51 -6.06 -16.35
N LEU A 118 -0.83 -5.19 -15.59
CA LEU A 118 -0.47 -3.85 -16.03
C LEU A 118 0.45 -3.84 -17.26
N LEU A 119 1.34 -4.83 -17.40
CA LEU A 119 2.18 -4.98 -18.60
C LEU A 119 1.37 -5.26 -19.88
N THR A 120 0.23 -5.94 -19.75
CA THR A 120 -0.66 -6.23 -20.87
C THR A 120 -1.60 -5.06 -21.17
N LEU A 121 -2.11 -4.40 -20.12
CA LEU A 121 -3.05 -3.30 -20.27
C LEU A 121 -2.40 -2.01 -20.74
N TYR A 122 -1.13 -1.81 -20.34
CA TYR A 122 -0.30 -0.66 -20.64
C TYR A 122 1.09 -1.16 -21.07
N PRO A 123 1.22 -1.70 -22.30
CA PRO A 123 2.50 -2.24 -22.74
C PRO A 123 3.56 -1.13 -22.80
N PRO A 124 4.77 -1.37 -22.27
CA PRO A 124 5.84 -0.39 -22.32
C PRO A 124 6.31 -0.17 -23.78
N GLU A 125 6.58 1.07 -24.15
CA GLU A 125 7.04 1.44 -25.48
C GLU A 125 8.52 1.05 -25.73
N ARG A 126 9.26 0.71 -24.68
CA ARG A 126 10.68 0.32 -24.73
C ARG A 126 10.96 -0.85 -23.79
N PRO A 127 12.04 -1.60 -23.98
CA PRO A 127 12.49 -2.58 -23.02
C PRO A 127 12.70 -1.95 -21.64
N LEU A 128 12.21 -2.63 -20.60
CA LEU A 128 12.34 -2.19 -19.22
C LEU A 128 13.62 -2.76 -18.60
N SER A 129 14.29 -1.98 -17.74
CA SER A 129 15.28 -2.51 -16.83
C SER A 129 14.61 -3.47 -15.83
N SER A 130 15.39 -4.32 -15.13
CA SER A 130 14.83 -5.20 -14.10
C SER A 130 14.10 -4.42 -12.99
N PHE A 131 14.60 -3.23 -12.67
CA PHE A 131 13.99 -2.36 -11.67
C PHE A 131 12.68 -1.75 -12.20
N ASP A 132 12.68 -1.15 -13.40
CA ASP A 132 11.48 -0.60 -14.05
C ASP A 132 10.40 -1.66 -14.25
N TYR A 133 10.78 -2.91 -14.51
CA TYR A 133 9.86 -4.03 -14.64
C TYR A 133 9.07 -4.30 -13.34
N LEU A 134 9.71 -4.19 -12.17
CA LEU A 134 9.02 -4.30 -10.89
C LEU A 134 8.10 -3.09 -10.64
N TYR A 135 8.58 -1.89 -10.95
CA TYR A 135 7.79 -0.66 -10.82
C TYR A 135 6.58 -0.64 -11.73
N TRP A 136 6.71 -1.08 -12.98
CA TRP A 136 5.59 -1.14 -13.93
C TRP A 136 4.45 -2.01 -13.42
N GLN A 137 4.78 -3.09 -12.75
CA GLN A 137 3.81 -4.00 -12.13
C GLN A 137 3.38 -3.57 -10.73
N LEU A 138 3.88 -2.45 -10.21
CA LEU A 138 3.69 -2.04 -8.81
C LEU A 138 4.05 -3.15 -7.82
N LYS A 139 5.09 -3.93 -8.12
CA LYS A 139 5.55 -5.07 -7.33
C LYS A 139 6.42 -4.61 -6.19
N GLY A 140 5.78 -4.33 -5.06
CA GLY A 140 6.41 -3.79 -3.85
C GLY A 140 5.39 -3.11 -2.95
N VAL A 141 5.89 -2.51 -1.88
CA VAL A 141 5.04 -1.85 -0.89
C VAL A 141 5.70 -0.56 -0.39
N ASP A 142 4.90 0.43 0.02
CA ASP A 142 5.40 1.53 0.84
C ASP A 142 5.37 1.16 2.34
N CYS A 143 5.77 2.08 3.22
CA CYS A 143 5.88 1.79 4.65
C CYS A 143 4.55 1.38 5.29
N SER A 144 3.47 2.11 5.05
CA SER A 144 2.13 1.78 5.55
C SER A 144 1.45 0.67 4.73
N GLY A 145 1.79 0.56 3.45
CA GLY A 145 1.33 -0.50 2.57
C GLY A 145 1.76 -1.90 3.00
N LEU A 146 2.96 -2.02 3.59
CA LEU A 146 3.41 -3.28 4.21
C LEU A 146 2.46 -3.72 5.34
N LEU A 147 2.05 -2.79 6.21
CA LEU A 147 1.10 -3.06 7.28
C LEU A 147 -0.31 -3.34 6.72
N TYR A 148 -0.75 -2.55 5.74
CA TYR A 148 -2.05 -2.70 5.10
C TYR A 148 -2.21 -4.07 4.44
N TRP A 149 -1.18 -4.52 3.68
CA TRP A 149 -1.12 -5.87 3.11
C TRP A 149 -1.14 -6.95 4.19
N LEU A 150 -0.30 -6.78 5.23
CA LEU A 150 -0.18 -7.73 6.34
C LEU A 150 -1.53 -8.01 7.00
N THR A 151 -2.33 -6.96 7.17
CA THR A 151 -3.60 -6.98 7.89
C THR A 151 -4.83 -7.16 6.98
N ASN A 152 -4.62 -7.49 5.70
CA ASN A 152 -5.69 -7.59 4.71
C ASN A 152 -6.58 -6.33 4.67
N GLY A 153 -5.96 -5.15 4.77
CA GLY A 153 -6.66 -3.86 4.75
C GLY A 153 -7.47 -3.55 6.01
N SER A 154 -7.24 -4.25 7.12
CA SER A 154 -7.94 -3.98 8.39
C SER A 154 -7.35 -2.79 9.15
N THR A 155 -6.17 -2.30 8.77
CA THR A 155 -5.54 -1.11 9.33
C THR A 155 -5.73 0.09 8.41
N PRO A 156 -5.57 1.34 8.91
CA PRO A 156 -5.53 2.51 8.04
C PRO A 156 -4.43 2.40 6.98
N ARG A 157 -4.69 2.97 5.80
CA ARG A 157 -3.74 2.94 4.69
C ARG A 157 -2.58 3.92 4.87
N ASN A 158 -2.81 5.05 5.53
CA ASN A 158 -1.83 6.12 5.67
C ASN A 158 -1.21 6.16 7.07
N THR A 159 0.10 6.47 7.15
CA THR A 159 0.82 6.57 8.44
C THR A 159 0.21 7.63 9.36
N SER A 160 -0.28 8.75 8.82
CA SER A 160 -0.95 9.79 9.61
C SER A 160 -2.19 9.27 10.33
N GLU A 161 -2.97 8.41 9.68
CA GLU A 161 -4.16 7.78 10.28
C GLU A 161 -3.76 6.71 11.32
N ILE A 162 -2.69 5.94 11.06
CA ILE A 162 -2.14 4.96 12.02
C ILE A 162 -1.82 5.63 13.35
N ILE A 163 -1.11 6.76 13.31
CA ILE A 163 -0.68 7.52 14.50
C ILE A 163 -1.88 8.05 15.30
N THR A 164 -2.99 8.37 14.65
CA THR A 164 -4.18 8.92 15.31
C THR A 164 -5.19 7.87 15.73
N THR A 165 -5.15 6.68 15.12
CA THR A 165 -6.14 5.62 15.34
C THR A 165 -5.79 4.73 16.53
N TYR A 166 -4.50 4.41 16.70
CA TYR A 166 -4.08 3.39 17.66
C TYR A 166 -3.55 3.98 18.97
N PRO A 167 -3.77 3.28 20.11
CA PRO A 167 -3.26 3.73 21.40
C PRO A 167 -1.73 3.66 21.44
N GLU A 168 -1.12 4.69 22.00
CA GLU A 168 0.31 4.73 22.30
C GLU A 168 0.65 3.78 23.45
N VAL A 169 1.76 3.05 23.35
CA VAL A 169 2.26 2.11 24.35
C VAL A 169 3.67 2.45 24.79
N LYS A 170 4.04 2.07 26.02
CA LYS A 170 5.40 2.34 26.56
C LYS A 170 6.38 1.19 26.32
N THR A 171 5.87 -0.02 26.10
CA THR A 171 6.68 -1.24 25.92
C THR A 171 6.29 -1.94 24.64
N LEU A 172 7.28 -2.30 23.85
CA LEU A 172 7.11 -2.96 22.56
C LEU A 172 6.93 -4.47 22.71
N LYS A 173 6.02 -5.01 21.87
CA LYS A 173 5.80 -6.44 21.68
C LYS A 173 5.83 -6.74 20.16
N PRO A 174 6.01 -8.00 19.75
CA PRO A 174 5.87 -8.36 18.32
C PRO A 174 4.54 -7.90 17.75
N LEU A 175 4.57 -7.32 16.54
CA LEU A 175 3.51 -6.66 15.79
C LEU A 175 3.14 -5.25 16.30
N ASP A 176 3.71 -4.74 17.38
CA ASP A 176 3.58 -3.31 17.67
C ASP A 176 4.23 -2.47 16.57
N LEU A 177 3.77 -1.24 16.44
CA LEU A 177 4.24 -0.30 15.44
C LEU A 177 5.15 0.75 16.09
N ILE A 178 6.18 1.14 15.39
CA ILE A 178 7.00 2.30 15.71
C ILE A 178 6.76 3.29 14.57
N ALA A 179 6.21 4.47 14.85
CA ALA A 179 5.84 5.41 13.81
C ALA A 179 6.15 6.86 14.17
N TRP A 180 6.38 7.66 13.12
CA TRP A 180 6.46 9.11 13.16
C TRP A 180 5.84 9.68 11.89
N LYS A 181 5.78 10.99 11.76
CA LYS A 181 5.20 11.63 10.59
C LYS A 181 5.86 11.14 9.29
N GLY A 182 5.11 10.41 8.47
CA GLY A 182 5.51 9.94 7.14
C GLY A 182 6.18 8.57 7.11
N HIS A 183 6.37 7.88 8.25
CA HIS A 183 6.96 6.53 8.23
C HIS A 183 6.50 5.65 9.39
N ASN A 184 6.52 4.33 9.18
CA ASN A 184 6.27 3.34 10.22
C ASN A 184 7.09 2.05 10.01
N LEU A 185 7.37 1.37 11.13
CA LEU A 185 8.01 0.06 11.20
C LEU A 185 7.12 -0.90 11.99
N ILE A 186 7.32 -2.19 11.78
CA ILE A 186 6.62 -3.26 12.49
C ILE A 186 7.65 -4.04 13.32
N VAL A 187 7.36 -4.22 14.60
CA VAL A 187 8.22 -4.98 15.52
C VAL A 187 8.07 -6.48 15.25
N LEU A 188 9.20 -7.17 15.14
CA LEU A 188 9.29 -8.62 14.98
C LEU A 188 9.76 -9.29 16.30
N PRO A 189 9.60 -10.62 16.45
CA PRO A 189 10.28 -11.38 17.51
C PRO A 189 11.80 -11.21 17.44
N ASN A 190 12.49 -11.58 18.53
CA ASN A 190 13.96 -11.62 18.62
C ASN A 190 14.65 -10.28 18.39
N ASN A 191 14.10 -9.20 18.96
CA ASN A 191 14.67 -7.85 18.88
C ASN A 191 14.89 -7.35 17.45
N GLN A 192 13.97 -7.64 16.56
CA GLN A 192 14.01 -7.20 15.16
C GLN A 192 12.86 -6.27 14.81
N VAL A 193 13.02 -5.50 13.76
CA VAL A 193 11.99 -4.71 13.08
C VAL A 193 12.02 -4.97 11.58
N ILE A 194 10.90 -4.75 10.95
CA ILE A 194 10.77 -4.74 9.48
C ILE A 194 10.09 -3.44 9.04
N GLU A 195 10.54 -2.91 7.93
CA GLU A 195 10.00 -1.70 7.32
C GLU A 195 10.20 -1.73 5.79
N SER A 196 9.45 -0.93 5.06
CA SER A 196 9.77 -0.61 3.67
C SER A 196 10.29 0.82 3.59
N ARG A 197 11.55 0.99 3.15
CA ARG A 197 12.26 2.28 3.03
C ARG A 197 12.43 2.68 1.58
N GLN A 198 12.31 3.96 1.32
CA GLN A 198 12.30 4.53 -0.04
C GLN A 198 13.45 4.04 -0.93
N TYR A 199 14.68 3.92 -0.44
CA TYR A 199 15.82 3.52 -1.26
C TYR A 199 16.23 2.06 -1.10
N ASP A 200 15.83 1.43 -0.01
CA ASP A 200 16.25 0.07 0.36
C ASP A 200 15.16 -0.98 0.13
N GLY A 201 13.90 -0.53 -0.04
CA GLY A 201 12.76 -1.43 -0.08
C GLY A 201 12.48 -2.10 1.27
N ILE A 202 12.00 -3.34 1.26
CA ILE A 202 11.73 -4.10 2.48
C ILE A 202 13.04 -4.54 3.13
N VAL A 203 13.28 -4.06 4.35
CA VAL A 203 14.48 -4.38 5.14
C VAL A 203 14.14 -4.84 6.54
N ARG A 204 14.98 -5.70 7.09
CA ARG A 204 14.94 -6.14 8.49
C ARG A 204 16.18 -5.64 9.21
N SER A 205 15.99 -5.14 10.44
CA SER A 205 17.06 -4.54 11.23
C SER A 205 16.95 -4.96 12.70
N ASP A 206 18.05 -4.87 13.44
CA ASP A 206 18.02 -4.96 14.91
C ASP A 206 17.23 -3.77 15.48
N LEU A 207 16.27 -4.07 16.36
CA LEU A 207 15.38 -3.06 16.97
C LEU A 207 16.17 -2.01 17.75
N THR A 208 17.12 -2.43 18.57
CA THR A 208 17.89 -1.51 19.44
C THR A 208 18.73 -0.56 18.60
N LYS A 209 19.39 -1.08 17.57
CA LYS A 209 20.17 -0.27 16.64
C LYS A 209 19.27 0.70 15.88
N ARG A 210 18.13 0.19 15.36
CA ARG A 210 17.22 1.01 14.58
C ARG A 210 16.59 2.15 15.38
N LEU A 211 16.21 1.91 16.64
CA LEU A 211 15.71 2.97 17.53
C LEU A 211 16.69 4.12 17.71
N LYS A 212 18.00 3.84 17.84
CA LYS A 212 19.05 4.88 17.92
C LYS A 212 19.14 5.69 16.63
N GLU A 213 19.05 5.03 15.46
CA GLU A 213 19.12 5.70 14.15
C GLU A 213 17.96 6.66 13.91
N ILE A 214 16.76 6.33 14.44
CA ILE A 214 15.53 7.10 14.21
C ILE A 214 15.18 8.04 15.37
N GLU A 215 15.96 8.08 16.45
CA GLU A 215 15.70 8.90 17.67
C GLU A 215 15.39 10.36 17.32
N LYS A 216 16.12 10.93 16.36
CA LYS A 216 15.93 12.30 15.88
C LYS A 216 14.56 12.61 15.27
N PHE A 217 13.77 11.59 14.93
CA PHE A 217 12.40 11.73 14.40
C PHE A 217 11.33 11.63 15.50
N GLU A 218 11.74 11.46 16.77
CA GLU A 218 10.84 11.32 17.93
C GLU A 218 9.76 10.25 17.72
N PRO A 219 10.15 8.99 17.39
CA PRO A 219 9.20 7.95 17.08
C PRO A 219 8.36 7.58 18.31
N LYS A 220 7.07 7.28 18.08
CA LYS A 220 6.14 6.80 19.07
C LYS A 220 5.77 5.35 18.79
N PHE A 221 5.30 4.65 19.84
CA PHE A 221 4.97 3.24 19.77
C PHE A 221 3.48 3.03 19.87
N PHE A 222 2.91 2.20 19.00
CA PHE A 222 1.48 1.99 18.89
C PHE A 222 1.14 0.51 18.87
N ARG A 223 -0.05 0.14 19.39
CA ARG A 223 -0.55 -1.24 19.36
C ARG A 223 -1.89 -1.30 18.65
N PHE A 224 -1.99 -2.13 17.61
CA PHE A 224 -3.22 -2.30 16.84
C PHE A 224 -3.95 -3.62 17.10
N ILE A 225 -3.31 -4.58 17.82
CA ILE A 225 -3.86 -5.89 18.19
C ILE A 225 -3.43 -6.36 19.58
#